data_98e3583283bae103b11cef7006960458
#
_entry.id   98e3583283bae103b11cef7006960458
#
_cell.length_a   1.000
_cell.length_b   1.000
_cell.length_c   1.000
_cell.angle_alpha   90.00
_cell.angle_beta   90.00
_cell.angle_gamma   90.00
#
_symmetry.space_group_name_H-M   'P 1'
#
loop_
_entity.id
_entity.type
_entity.pdbx_description
1 polymer ?
#
loop_
_entity_poly.entity_id
_entity_poly.type
_entity_poly.pdbx_seq_one_letter_code
_entity_poly.pdbx_strand_id
1 'polypeptide(L)'
;MAINTPVSKVEKNQSRVNLLSLSVVRRDGSITPFKSDKISNAIKKAFLAQTKIRNNKSKEKEQQDSIHKTVESLTNKVVSALTRRIADGDMIHIEDIQDQVELALMRDEHHKVARAYVLYREQRAASRYHTNKLKEQVGVKVSSLMVVKRDGTKEPVSLDKITNRVSVLSTGLHIDPIVVAQKAIPGLYPDITSTEIDNYLAETAAALTVEHPDYSYLAARIKANSLHKETPGFVIATKNLYEDGLLKEEYYNKVMANSEAIETIIDYDKDYNFDYFAFTTLIRAYLLKYENQTIERPQDLWMRVALTVSSDIFDFNKVKKTYNSLSNGMYTHATPTLFNSGLKMQQLSSCFLIAMEDDSIEGIFNTIKDCALISKTAGGIGMHA
;
A
#
# COMPACT_ATOMS: atom_id res chain seq x y z
N MET A 1 28.98 -21.12 -79.19
CA MET A 1 27.72 -20.35 -79.06
C MET A 1 27.18 -20.56 -77.69
N ALA A 2 27.37 -19.61 -76.80
CA ALA A 2 26.87 -19.66 -75.45
C ALA A 2 25.64 -18.74 -75.34
N ILE A 3 24.52 -19.33 -74.95
CA ILE A 3 23.27 -18.60 -74.80
C ILE A 3 23.19 -18.18 -73.34
N ASN A 4 23.30 -16.86 -73.09
CA ASN A 4 23.06 -16.23 -71.80
C ASN A 4 21.55 -16.06 -71.58
N THR A 5 21.01 -16.63 -70.51
CA THR A 5 19.66 -16.34 -70.02
C THR A 5 19.77 -15.48 -68.78
N PRO A 6 19.05 -14.35 -68.65
CA PRO A 6 19.12 -13.47 -67.43
C PRO A 6 18.25 -14.04 -66.31
N VAL A 7 18.85 -14.16 -65.14
CA VAL A 7 18.17 -14.47 -63.90
C VAL A 7 17.36 -13.26 -63.48
N SER A 8 16.04 -13.38 -63.46
CA SER A 8 15.12 -12.37 -62.93
C SER A 8 15.28 -12.23 -61.44
N LYS A 9 15.58 -11.02 -60.95
CA LYS A 9 15.50 -10.63 -59.54
C LYS A 9 14.05 -10.71 -59.10
N VAL A 10 13.75 -11.65 -58.23
CA VAL A 10 12.51 -11.65 -57.46
C VAL A 10 12.63 -10.57 -56.36
N GLU A 11 12.03 -9.45 -56.59
CA GLU A 11 11.80 -8.43 -55.55
C GLU A 11 10.86 -9.01 -54.52
N LYS A 12 11.38 -9.21 -53.28
CA LYS A 12 10.55 -9.53 -52.11
C LYS A 12 9.78 -8.27 -51.74
N ASN A 13 8.56 -8.15 -52.21
CA ASN A 13 7.57 -7.21 -51.69
C ASN A 13 7.28 -7.60 -50.25
N GLN A 14 7.90 -6.89 -49.30
CA GLN A 14 7.50 -6.92 -47.90
C GLN A 14 6.21 -6.09 -47.78
N SER A 15 5.05 -6.72 -47.88
CA SER A 15 3.78 -6.13 -47.54
C SER A 15 3.83 -5.74 -46.04
N ARG A 16 3.79 -4.43 -45.76
CA ARG A 16 3.64 -3.91 -44.42
C ARG A 16 2.26 -4.30 -43.90
N VAL A 17 2.21 -5.29 -43.00
CA VAL A 17 0.99 -5.66 -42.26
C VAL A 17 0.42 -4.41 -41.59
N ASN A 18 -0.83 -4.10 -41.88
CA ASN A 18 -1.49 -2.93 -41.31
C ASN A 18 -1.87 -3.26 -39.85
N LEU A 19 -1.16 -2.67 -38.88
CA LEU A 19 -1.37 -2.88 -37.44
C LEU A 19 -2.81 -2.61 -36.99
N LEU A 20 -3.58 -1.85 -37.77
CA LEU A 20 -4.98 -1.53 -37.48
C LEU A 20 -5.95 -2.70 -37.76
N SER A 21 -5.53 -3.71 -38.54
CA SER A 21 -6.36 -4.90 -38.88
C SER A 21 -6.13 -6.09 -37.94
N LEU A 22 -5.15 -6.02 -37.05
CA LEU A 22 -4.80 -7.13 -36.15
C LEU A 22 -5.77 -7.23 -34.97
N SER A 23 -6.25 -8.45 -34.71
CA SER A 23 -7.12 -8.78 -33.60
C SER A 23 -6.44 -9.71 -32.60
N VAL A 24 -6.73 -9.52 -31.32
CA VAL A 24 -6.21 -10.33 -30.22
C VAL A 24 -7.32 -11.19 -29.65
N VAL A 25 -7.11 -12.50 -29.66
CA VAL A 25 -7.95 -13.47 -28.96
C VAL A 25 -7.52 -13.50 -27.49
N ARG A 26 -8.44 -13.13 -26.62
CA ARG A 26 -8.23 -13.23 -25.19
C ARG A 26 -8.48 -14.65 -24.69
N ARG A 27 -8.08 -14.92 -23.43
CA ARG A 27 -8.24 -16.24 -22.81
C ARG A 27 -9.69 -16.67 -22.61
N ASP A 28 -10.63 -15.72 -22.55
CA ASP A 28 -12.07 -15.95 -22.48
C ASP A 28 -12.72 -16.15 -23.86
N GLY A 29 -11.91 -16.23 -24.93
CA GLY A 29 -12.35 -16.34 -26.31
C GLY A 29 -12.81 -15.02 -26.92
N SER A 30 -12.88 -13.92 -26.18
CA SER A 30 -13.28 -12.62 -26.74
C SER A 30 -12.20 -12.03 -27.65
N ILE A 31 -12.63 -11.41 -28.75
CA ILE A 31 -11.75 -10.79 -29.74
C ILE A 31 -11.72 -9.29 -29.51
N THR A 32 -10.52 -8.72 -29.43
CA THR A 32 -10.34 -7.27 -29.25
C THR A 32 -9.28 -6.73 -30.20
N PRO A 33 -9.36 -5.47 -30.66
CA PRO A 33 -8.30 -4.85 -31.47
C PRO A 33 -6.95 -4.87 -30.75
N PHE A 34 -5.91 -5.11 -31.52
CA PHE A 34 -4.53 -5.03 -31.03
C PHE A 34 -4.19 -3.60 -30.61
N LYS A 35 -3.57 -3.42 -29.45
CA LYS A 35 -3.11 -2.13 -28.93
C LYS A 35 -1.70 -2.28 -28.36
N SER A 36 -0.70 -1.67 -29.02
CA SER A 36 0.70 -1.66 -28.59
C SER A 36 0.90 -1.03 -27.21
N ASP A 37 0.06 -0.05 -26.83
CA ASP A 37 0.11 0.62 -25.51
C ASP A 37 -0.05 -0.35 -24.35
N LYS A 38 -0.81 -1.46 -24.53
CA LYS A 38 -0.94 -2.49 -23.49
C LYS A 38 0.37 -3.24 -23.26
N ILE A 39 1.15 -3.47 -24.32
CA ILE A 39 2.48 -4.08 -24.24
C ILE A 39 3.44 -3.13 -23.54
N SER A 40 3.49 -1.88 -23.98
CA SER A 40 4.31 -0.82 -23.38
C SER A 40 4.04 -0.69 -21.87
N ASN A 41 2.77 -0.62 -21.50
CA ASN A 41 2.37 -0.52 -20.08
C ASN A 41 2.75 -1.76 -19.25
N ALA A 42 2.69 -2.95 -19.83
CA ALA A 42 3.08 -4.18 -19.14
C ALA A 42 4.61 -4.23 -18.90
N ILE A 43 5.41 -3.89 -19.91
CA ILE A 43 6.86 -3.78 -19.80
C ILE A 43 7.25 -2.70 -18.80
N LYS A 44 6.64 -1.50 -18.88
CA LYS A 44 6.88 -0.40 -17.93
C LYS A 44 6.63 -0.79 -16.49
N LYS A 45 5.54 -1.50 -16.21
CA LYS A 45 5.22 -2.00 -14.86
C LYS A 45 6.28 -2.98 -14.34
N ALA A 46 6.81 -3.86 -15.21
CA ALA A 46 7.87 -4.79 -14.82
C ALA A 46 9.19 -4.06 -14.48
N PHE A 47 9.55 -3.02 -15.22
CA PHE A 47 10.71 -2.17 -14.90
C PHE A 47 10.51 -1.41 -13.57
N LEU A 48 9.34 -0.81 -13.37
CA LEU A 48 9.02 -0.06 -12.14
C LEU A 48 9.00 -0.96 -10.90
N ALA A 49 8.54 -2.20 -11.03
CA ALA A 49 8.58 -3.17 -9.92
C ALA A 49 10.02 -3.48 -9.47
N GLN A 50 10.97 -3.49 -10.40
CA GLN A 50 12.39 -3.68 -10.09
C GLN A 50 13.06 -2.43 -9.49
N THR A 51 12.65 -1.23 -9.89
CA THR A 51 13.26 0.03 -9.41
C THR A 51 12.79 0.41 -8.01
N LYS A 52 11.58 0.05 -7.59
CA LYS A 52 11.08 0.25 -6.21
C LYS A 52 11.91 -0.47 -5.14
N ILE A 53 12.71 -1.48 -5.51
CA ILE A 53 13.61 -2.21 -4.62
C ILE A 53 14.95 -1.46 -4.39
N ARG A 54 15.22 -0.37 -5.13
CA ARG A 54 16.43 0.44 -5.01
C ARG A 54 16.10 1.91 -4.76
N ASN A 55 15.87 2.25 -3.50
CA ASN A 55 15.69 3.64 -3.04
C ASN A 55 16.98 4.45 -3.22
N ASN A 56 17.00 5.35 -4.22
CA ASN A 56 17.90 6.50 -4.27
C ASN A 56 17.21 7.67 -4.99
N LYS A 57 16.65 8.59 -4.20
CA LYS A 57 15.80 9.71 -4.65
C LYS A 57 16.49 10.76 -5.55
N SER A 58 17.80 10.75 -5.72
CA SER A 58 18.54 11.80 -6.43
C SER A 58 18.71 11.62 -7.95
N LYS A 59 18.20 10.52 -8.54
CA LYS A 59 18.33 10.22 -10.00
C LYS A 59 17.01 9.81 -10.67
N GLU A 60 15.87 10.19 -10.09
CA GLU A 60 14.57 9.68 -10.56
C GLU A 60 14.20 10.14 -11.98
N LYS A 61 14.53 11.36 -12.36
CA LYS A 61 14.13 11.92 -13.67
C LYS A 61 14.92 11.32 -14.82
N GLU A 62 16.25 11.23 -14.69
CA GLU A 62 17.11 10.61 -15.71
C GLU A 62 16.84 9.10 -15.85
N GLN A 63 16.51 8.45 -14.74
CA GLN A 63 16.19 7.03 -14.71
C GLN A 63 14.80 6.74 -15.32
N GLN A 64 13.82 7.62 -15.12
CA GLN A 64 12.50 7.53 -15.78
C GLN A 64 12.58 7.72 -17.29
N ASP A 65 13.37 8.67 -17.77
CA ASP A 65 13.58 8.90 -19.22
C ASP A 65 14.33 7.74 -19.87
N SER A 66 15.30 7.16 -19.19
CA SER A 66 16.01 5.98 -19.66
C SER A 66 15.08 4.76 -19.75
N ILE A 67 14.25 4.52 -18.71
CA ILE A 67 13.24 3.45 -18.71
C ILE A 67 12.24 3.67 -19.85
N HIS A 68 11.81 4.91 -20.10
CA HIS A 68 10.84 5.18 -21.15
C HIS A 68 11.39 4.81 -22.55
N LYS A 69 12.62 5.22 -22.88
CA LYS A 69 13.29 4.87 -24.13
C LYS A 69 13.48 3.35 -24.30
N THR A 70 13.85 2.66 -23.21
CA THR A 70 14.03 1.21 -23.23
C THR A 70 12.69 0.50 -23.45
N VAL A 71 11.63 0.92 -22.79
CA VAL A 71 10.26 0.38 -22.94
C VAL A 71 9.75 0.57 -24.37
N GLU A 72 9.97 1.73 -24.96
CA GLU A 72 9.58 2.01 -26.33
C GLU A 72 10.34 1.12 -27.34
N SER A 73 11.66 1.00 -27.19
CA SER A 73 12.50 0.10 -28.01
C SER A 73 12.04 -1.36 -27.94
N LEU A 74 11.81 -1.87 -26.70
CA LEU A 74 11.33 -3.23 -26.47
C LEU A 74 9.94 -3.45 -27.08
N THR A 75 9.03 -2.48 -26.91
CA THR A 75 7.69 -2.56 -27.48
C THR A 75 7.73 -2.65 -29.00
N ASN A 76 8.56 -1.85 -29.66
CA ASN A 76 8.75 -1.90 -31.11
C ASN A 76 9.35 -3.22 -31.58
N LYS A 77 10.28 -3.82 -30.83
CA LYS A 77 10.85 -5.14 -31.11
C LYS A 77 9.79 -6.24 -31.01
N VAL A 78 8.95 -6.21 -29.96
CA VAL A 78 7.84 -7.17 -29.79
C VAL A 78 6.83 -7.04 -30.92
N VAL A 79 6.39 -5.84 -31.24
CA VAL A 79 5.45 -5.57 -32.34
C VAL A 79 6.02 -6.08 -33.66
N SER A 80 7.29 -5.78 -33.98
CA SER A 80 7.96 -6.24 -35.18
C SER A 80 8.12 -7.76 -35.24
N ALA A 81 8.32 -8.42 -34.10
CA ALA A 81 8.41 -9.87 -34.04
C ALA A 81 7.05 -10.56 -34.29
N LEU A 82 5.98 -9.97 -33.75
CA LEU A 82 4.60 -10.44 -33.96
C LEU A 82 4.19 -10.27 -35.43
N THR A 83 4.42 -9.10 -36.04
CA THR A 83 4.02 -8.81 -37.43
C THR A 83 4.79 -9.61 -38.46
N ARG A 84 5.99 -10.11 -38.16
CA ARG A 84 6.76 -10.99 -39.10
C ARG A 84 6.20 -12.41 -39.20
N ARG A 85 5.40 -12.84 -38.22
CA ARG A 85 4.88 -14.22 -38.13
C ARG A 85 3.44 -14.36 -38.60
N ILE A 86 2.79 -13.25 -38.90
CA ILE A 86 1.34 -13.19 -39.09
C ILE A 86 1.06 -12.66 -40.48
N ALA A 87 0.15 -13.34 -41.22
CA ALA A 87 -0.42 -12.85 -42.48
C ALA A 87 -1.54 -11.81 -42.18
N ASP A 88 -1.85 -10.93 -43.14
CA ASP A 88 -2.92 -9.96 -43.02
C ASP A 88 -4.25 -10.65 -42.71
N GLY A 89 -4.87 -10.28 -41.56
CA GLY A 89 -6.15 -10.82 -41.12
C GLY A 89 -6.10 -11.95 -40.09
N ASP A 90 -4.91 -12.43 -39.70
CA ASP A 90 -4.75 -13.44 -38.68
C ASP A 90 -4.99 -12.90 -37.26
N MET A 91 -5.45 -13.77 -36.36
CA MET A 91 -5.66 -13.48 -34.95
C MET A 91 -4.46 -13.89 -34.11
N ILE A 92 -4.06 -13.05 -33.15
CA ILE A 92 -2.96 -13.33 -32.23
C ILE A 92 -3.54 -13.75 -30.88
N HIS A 93 -3.07 -14.86 -30.32
CA HIS A 93 -3.40 -15.20 -28.94
C HIS A 93 -2.62 -14.34 -27.94
N ILE A 94 -3.27 -13.99 -26.83
CA ILE A 94 -2.68 -13.14 -25.78
C ILE A 94 -1.40 -13.78 -25.19
N GLU A 95 -1.33 -15.12 -25.17
CA GLU A 95 -0.16 -15.87 -24.75
C GLU A 95 1.04 -15.61 -25.66
N ASP A 96 0.84 -15.63 -26.99
CA ASP A 96 1.91 -15.38 -27.97
C ASP A 96 2.52 -13.99 -27.79
N ILE A 97 1.67 -13.00 -27.46
CA ILE A 97 2.14 -11.65 -27.14
C ILE A 97 3.00 -11.65 -25.88
N GLN A 98 2.58 -12.37 -24.84
CA GLN A 98 3.30 -12.43 -23.57
C GLN A 98 4.64 -13.15 -23.72
N ASP A 99 4.69 -14.23 -24.48
CA ASP A 99 5.92 -14.97 -24.77
C ASP A 99 6.90 -14.12 -25.60
N GLN A 100 6.41 -13.31 -26.54
CA GLN A 100 7.27 -12.40 -27.29
C GLN A 100 7.81 -11.25 -26.40
N VAL A 101 7.05 -10.77 -25.42
CA VAL A 101 7.53 -9.79 -24.42
C VAL A 101 8.66 -10.40 -23.59
N GLU A 102 8.48 -11.62 -23.10
CA GLU A 102 9.49 -12.34 -22.33
C GLU A 102 10.78 -12.55 -23.14
N LEU A 103 10.64 -13.04 -24.37
CA LEU A 103 11.77 -13.24 -25.28
C LEU A 103 12.51 -11.93 -25.60
N ALA A 104 11.79 -10.82 -25.79
CA ALA A 104 12.40 -9.52 -26.03
C ALA A 104 13.19 -9.02 -24.81
N LEU A 105 12.64 -9.16 -23.61
CA LEU A 105 13.33 -8.82 -22.36
C LEU A 105 14.60 -9.66 -22.14
N MET A 106 14.54 -10.95 -22.45
CA MET A 106 15.68 -11.86 -22.32
C MET A 106 16.78 -11.53 -23.34
N ARG A 107 16.43 -11.27 -24.60
CA ARG A 107 17.38 -10.95 -25.67
C ARG A 107 18.10 -9.63 -25.48
N ASP A 108 17.46 -8.66 -24.84
CA ASP A 108 18.04 -7.36 -24.51
C ASP A 108 18.72 -7.35 -23.14
N GLU A 109 19.06 -8.54 -22.60
CA GLU A 109 19.79 -8.75 -21.34
C GLU A 109 19.10 -8.21 -20.07
N HIS A 110 17.81 -7.92 -20.15
CA HIS A 110 16.99 -7.48 -19.02
C HIS A 110 16.47 -8.68 -18.17
N HIS A 111 17.36 -9.64 -17.85
CA HIS A 111 17.01 -10.91 -17.19
C HIS A 111 16.24 -10.75 -15.88
N LYS A 112 16.57 -9.73 -15.05
CA LYS A 112 15.87 -9.46 -13.79
C LYS A 112 14.44 -8.97 -14.02
N VAL A 113 14.24 -8.15 -15.05
CA VAL A 113 12.92 -7.63 -15.44
C VAL A 113 12.09 -8.74 -16.08
N ALA A 114 12.71 -9.58 -16.94
CA ALA A 114 12.08 -10.75 -17.52
C ALA A 114 11.56 -11.71 -16.43
N ARG A 115 12.40 -12.02 -15.44
CA ARG A 115 12.00 -12.87 -14.30
C ARG A 115 10.83 -12.25 -13.50
N ALA A 116 10.87 -10.96 -13.23
CA ALA A 116 9.77 -10.28 -12.55
C ALA A 116 8.48 -10.30 -13.39
N TYR A 117 8.59 -10.16 -14.70
CA TYR A 117 7.47 -10.24 -15.64
C TYR A 117 6.81 -11.62 -15.63
N VAL A 118 7.61 -12.70 -15.69
CA VAL A 118 7.14 -14.10 -15.64
C VAL A 118 6.45 -14.38 -14.31
N LEU A 119 7.08 -14.05 -13.19
CA LEU A 119 6.50 -14.23 -11.86
C LEU A 119 5.16 -13.48 -11.71
N TYR A 120 5.09 -12.25 -12.20
CA TYR A 120 3.83 -11.47 -12.21
C TYR A 120 2.76 -12.15 -13.09
N ARG A 121 3.14 -12.69 -14.27
CA ARG A 121 2.25 -13.43 -15.17
C ARG A 121 1.69 -14.67 -14.49
N GLU A 122 2.55 -15.47 -13.84
CA GLU A 122 2.16 -16.68 -13.11
C GLU A 122 1.25 -16.38 -11.94
N GLN A 123 1.57 -15.39 -11.11
CA GLN A 123 0.71 -14.94 -10.01
C GLN A 123 -0.67 -14.50 -10.50
N ARG A 124 -0.72 -13.78 -11.62
CA ARG A 124 -1.98 -13.36 -12.26
C ARG A 124 -2.75 -14.55 -12.83
N ALA A 125 -2.07 -15.56 -13.35
CA ALA A 125 -2.69 -16.77 -13.88
C ALA A 125 -3.29 -17.62 -12.74
N ALA A 126 -2.54 -17.82 -11.66
CA ALA A 126 -3.00 -18.49 -10.45
C ALA A 126 -4.22 -17.76 -9.84
N SER A 127 -4.14 -16.44 -9.67
CA SER A 127 -5.24 -15.63 -9.16
C SER A 127 -6.53 -15.79 -10.00
N ARG A 128 -6.42 -15.78 -11.33
CA ARG A 128 -7.59 -16.00 -12.21
C ARG A 128 -8.15 -17.42 -12.12
N TYR A 129 -7.31 -18.42 -12.08
CA TYR A 129 -7.74 -19.82 -11.91
C TYR A 129 -8.57 -19.98 -10.65
N HIS A 130 -8.08 -19.45 -9.53
CA HIS A 130 -8.77 -19.51 -8.25
C HIS A 130 -10.05 -18.66 -8.25
N THR A 131 -10.04 -17.48 -8.90
CA THR A 131 -11.25 -16.64 -9.01
C THR A 131 -12.33 -17.32 -9.85
N ASN A 132 -11.95 -18.00 -10.94
CA ASN A 132 -12.92 -18.74 -11.75
C ASN A 132 -13.51 -19.92 -10.97
N LYS A 133 -12.67 -20.66 -10.24
CA LYS A 133 -13.12 -21.73 -9.35
C LYS A 133 -14.06 -21.22 -8.24
N LEU A 134 -13.79 -20.02 -7.72
CA LEU A 134 -14.68 -19.33 -6.77
C LEU A 134 -16.01 -18.95 -7.41
N LYS A 135 -15.99 -18.40 -8.64
CA LYS A 135 -17.22 -18.07 -9.38
C LYS A 135 -18.10 -19.30 -9.63
N GLU A 136 -17.49 -20.45 -9.88
CA GLU A 136 -18.19 -21.74 -10.02
C GLU A 136 -18.78 -22.23 -8.69
N GLN A 137 -18.06 -22.07 -7.58
CA GLN A 137 -18.47 -22.57 -6.26
C GLN A 137 -19.49 -21.68 -5.55
N VAL A 138 -19.37 -20.34 -5.69
CA VAL A 138 -20.22 -19.36 -4.96
C VAL A 138 -21.46 -18.94 -5.77
N GLY A 139 -21.49 -19.27 -7.06
CA GLY A 139 -22.65 -19.09 -7.91
C GLY A 139 -23.07 -17.64 -8.16
N VAL A 140 -24.21 -17.49 -8.83
CA VAL A 140 -24.80 -16.26 -9.35
C VAL A 140 -25.06 -15.15 -8.30
N LYS A 141 -25.00 -15.47 -6.99
CA LYS A 141 -25.33 -14.52 -5.90
C LYS A 141 -24.38 -13.32 -5.79
N VAL A 142 -23.10 -13.45 -6.11
CA VAL A 142 -22.12 -12.36 -5.88
C VAL A 142 -22.13 -11.31 -7.00
N SER A 143 -22.44 -11.72 -8.23
CA SER A 143 -22.48 -10.79 -9.38
C SER A 143 -23.64 -9.78 -9.32
N SER A 144 -24.64 -10.00 -8.47
CA SER A 144 -25.76 -9.08 -8.23
C SER A 144 -25.55 -8.16 -7.02
N LEU A 145 -24.48 -8.36 -6.25
CA LEU A 145 -24.20 -7.53 -5.08
C LEU A 145 -23.57 -6.19 -5.52
N MET A 146 -24.04 -5.11 -4.90
CA MET A 146 -23.48 -3.78 -5.06
C MET A 146 -22.59 -3.43 -3.86
N VAL A 147 -21.50 -2.73 -4.13
CA VAL A 147 -20.60 -2.16 -3.12
C VAL A 147 -20.74 -0.64 -3.12
N VAL A 148 -20.80 -0.05 -1.93
CA VAL A 148 -20.79 1.40 -1.75
C VAL A 148 -19.34 1.83 -1.52
N LYS A 149 -18.82 2.67 -2.40
CA LYS A 149 -17.46 3.22 -2.28
C LYS A 149 -17.41 4.34 -1.24
N ARG A 150 -16.18 4.74 -0.85
CA ARG A 150 -15.96 5.86 0.08
C ARG A 150 -16.48 7.21 -0.44
N ASP A 151 -16.58 7.38 -1.75
CA ASP A 151 -17.17 8.55 -2.41
C ASP A 151 -18.71 8.48 -2.54
N GLY A 152 -19.35 7.44 -1.97
CA GLY A 152 -20.78 7.20 -2.04
C GLY A 152 -21.27 6.55 -3.35
N THR A 153 -20.39 6.37 -4.35
CA THR A 153 -20.79 5.71 -5.60
C THR A 153 -20.99 4.21 -5.41
N LYS A 154 -21.93 3.62 -6.17
CA LYS A 154 -22.20 2.18 -6.15
C LYS A 154 -21.60 1.51 -7.38
N GLU A 155 -20.93 0.38 -7.18
CA GLU A 155 -20.46 -0.47 -8.27
C GLU A 155 -20.72 -1.96 -7.96
N PRO A 156 -20.81 -2.84 -8.98
CA PRO A 156 -20.91 -4.27 -8.74
C PRO A 156 -19.68 -4.81 -8.00
N VAL A 157 -19.90 -5.73 -7.08
CA VAL A 157 -18.80 -6.42 -6.38
C VAL A 157 -17.91 -7.14 -7.40
N SER A 158 -16.63 -6.85 -7.39
CA SER A 158 -15.64 -7.51 -8.24
C SER A 158 -14.73 -8.41 -7.42
N LEU A 159 -14.90 -9.71 -7.57
CA LEU A 159 -14.04 -10.72 -6.92
C LEU A 159 -12.58 -10.55 -7.32
N ASP A 160 -12.33 -10.18 -8.59
CA ASP A 160 -10.98 -9.93 -9.11
C ASP A 160 -10.30 -8.76 -8.37
N LYS A 161 -11.05 -7.69 -8.05
CA LYS A 161 -10.52 -6.56 -7.28
C LYS A 161 -10.14 -6.98 -5.87
N ILE A 162 -11.01 -7.76 -5.20
CA ILE A 162 -10.78 -8.26 -3.84
C ILE A 162 -9.55 -9.16 -3.82
N THR A 163 -9.52 -10.20 -4.65
CA THR A 163 -8.43 -11.18 -4.72
C THR A 163 -7.09 -10.51 -5.08
N ASN A 164 -7.09 -9.63 -6.08
CA ASN A 164 -5.88 -8.92 -6.48
C ASN A 164 -5.34 -7.99 -5.37
N ARG A 165 -6.23 -7.34 -4.63
CA ARG A 165 -5.86 -6.48 -3.51
C ARG A 165 -5.19 -7.27 -2.38
N VAL A 166 -5.79 -8.38 -1.98
CA VAL A 166 -5.22 -9.25 -0.95
C VAL A 166 -3.89 -9.82 -1.40
N SER A 167 -3.77 -10.24 -2.67
CA SER A 167 -2.52 -10.75 -3.26
C SER A 167 -1.40 -9.71 -3.29
N VAL A 168 -1.70 -8.44 -3.59
CA VAL A 168 -0.69 -7.37 -3.57
C VAL A 168 -0.20 -7.12 -2.15
N LEU A 169 -1.10 -7.11 -1.16
CA LEU A 169 -0.76 -6.86 0.24
C LEU A 169 -0.03 -8.04 0.90
N SER A 170 -0.14 -9.26 0.34
CA SER A 170 0.58 -10.45 0.82
C SER A 170 2.00 -10.57 0.29
N THR A 171 2.46 -9.63 -0.55
CA THR A 171 3.81 -9.70 -1.14
C THR A 171 4.88 -9.84 -0.07
N GLY A 172 5.73 -10.89 -0.19
CA GLY A 172 6.80 -11.20 0.77
C GLY A 172 6.35 -11.98 2.01
N LEU A 173 5.07 -12.38 2.10
CA LEU A 173 4.55 -13.29 3.13
C LEU A 173 4.50 -14.73 2.61
N HIS A 174 4.64 -15.71 3.49
CA HIS A 174 4.68 -17.15 3.17
C HIS A 174 3.30 -17.80 3.36
N ILE A 175 2.26 -17.20 2.75
CA ILE A 175 0.86 -17.61 2.86
C ILE A 175 0.17 -17.60 1.51
N ASP A 176 -0.95 -18.33 1.39
CA ASP A 176 -1.85 -18.21 0.24
C ASP A 176 -2.91 -17.11 0.50
N PRO A 177 -2.79 -15.92 -0.13
CA PRO A 177 -3.73 -14.84 0.05
C PRO A 177 -5.15 -15.17 -0.46
N ILE A 178 -5.27 -16.15 -1.34
CA ILE A 178 -6.55 -16.52 -1.96
C ILE A 178 -7.49 -17.16 -0.95
N VAL A 179 -6.94 -17.90 0.03
CA VAL A 179 -7.72 -18.51 1.13
C VAL A 179 -8.51 -17.44 1.90
N VAL A 180 -7.92 -16.24 2.12
CA VAL A 180 -8.62 -15.13 2.79
C VAL A 180 -9.81 -14.66 1.95
N ALA A 181 -9.60 -14.45 0.65
CA ALA A 181 -10.69 -14.06 -0.25
C ALA A 181 -11.80 -15.13 -0.31
N GLN A 182 -11.42 -16.42 -0.39
CA GLN A 182 -12.35 -17.54 -0.40
C GLN A 182 -13.23 -17.60 0.85
N LYS A 183 -12.65 -17.40 2.02
CA LYS A 183 -13.38 -17.44 3.30
C LYS A 183 -14.22 -16.17 3.52
N ALA A 184 -13.80 -15.02 2.95
CA ALA A 184 -14.52 -13.76 3.13
C ALA A 184 -15.71 -13.57 2.14
N ILE A 185 -15.59 -14.02 0.90
CA ILE A 185 -16.61 -13.80 -0.14
C ILE A 185 -18.01 -14.26 0.27
N PRO A 186 -18.22 -15.43 0.90
CA PRO A 186 -19.57 -15.88 1.31
C PRO A 186 -20.27 -14.98 2.32
N GLY A 187 -19.52 -14.15 3.05
CA GLY A 187 -20.07 -13.22 4.04
C GLY A 187 -20.44 -11.84 3.49
N LEU A 188 -20.24 -11.59 2.20
CA LEU A 188 -20.62 -10.33 1.57
C LEU A 188 -22.14 -10.23 1.42
N TYR A 189 -22.67 -9.02 1.63
CA TYR A 189 -24.10 -8.72 1.54
C TYR A 189 -24.35 -7.49 0.65
N PRO A 190 -25.60 -7.25 0.21
CA PRO A 190 -25.95 -6.12 -0.64
C PRO A 190 -25.64 -4.77 0.03
N ASP A 191 -25.15 -3.82 -0.76
CA ASP A 191 -24.79 -2.46 -0.32
C ASP A 191 -23.71 -2.40 0.79
N ILE A 192 -22.90 -3.44 0.93
CA ILE A 192 -21.73 -3.42 1.81
C ILE A 192 -20.76 -2.30 1.39
N THR A 193 -20.23 -1.56 2.35
CA THR A 193 -19.26 -0.51 2.05
C THR A 193 -17.86 -1.10 1.77
N SER A 194 -17.06 -0.36 1.01
CA SER A 194 -15.66 -0.77 0.76
C SER A 194 -14.82 -0.83 2.03
N THR A 195 -15.14 -0.02 3.05
CA THR A 195 -14.51 -0.06 4.37
C THR A 195 -14.90 -1.32 5.14
N GLU A 196 -16.17 -1.73 5.10
CA GLU A 196 -16.62 -2.98 5.72
C GLU A 196 -15.99 -4.20 5.06
N ILE A 197 -15.85 -4.20 3.72
CA ILE A 197 -15.12 -5.26 3.00
C ILE A 197 -13.68 -5.34 3.50
N ASP A 198 -12.98 -4.19 3.64
CA ASP A 198 -11.62 -4.15 4.15
C ASP A 198 -11.52 -4.68 5.57
N ASN A 199 -12.45 -4.31 6.44
CA ASN A 199 -12.52 -4.79 7.81
C ASN A 199 -12.76 -6.30 7.86
N TYR A 200 -13.71 -6.80 7.09
CA TYR A 200 -14.05 -8.22 7.04
C TYR A 200 -12.91 -9.07 6.48
N LEU A 201 -12.21 -8.60 5.44
CA LEU A 201 -11.01 -9.25 4.92
C LEU A 201 -9.88 -9.29 5.97
N ALA A 202 -9.67 -8.21 6.72
CA ALA A 202 -8.67 -8.16 7.76
C ALA A 202 -9.00 -9.10 8.92
N GLU A 203 -10.26 -9.16 9.37
CA GLU A 203 -10.72 -10.07 10.42
C GLU A 203 -10.63 -11.53 9.98
N THR A 204 -11.00 -11.81 8.72
CA THR A 204 -10.84 -13.16 8.14
C THR A 204 -9.37 -13.58 8.09
N ALA A 205 -8.46 -12.68 7.68
CA ALA A 205 -7.02 -12.95 7.71
C ALA A 205 -6.52 -13.15 9.15
N ALA A 206 -6.95 -12.30 10.09
CA ALA A 206 -6.58 -12.41 11.51
C ALA A 206 -7.01 -13.77 12.11
N ALA A 207 -8.20 -14.27 11.78
CA ALA A 207 -8.68 -15.57 12.22
C ALA A 207 -7.79 -16.74 11.70
N LEU A 208 -7.13 -16.56 10.55
CA LEU A 208 -6.21 -17.54 9.97
C LEU A 208 -4.80 -17.52 10.60
N THR A 209 -4.52 -16.63 11.55
CA THR A 209 -3.23 -16.60 12.27
C THR A 209 -2.92 -17.92 12.98
N VAL A 210 -3.94 -18.69 13.32
CA VAL A 210 -3.80 -20.05 13.88
C VAL A 210 -3.17 -21.03 12.88
N GLU A 211 -3.40 -20.81 11.56
CA GLU A 211 -2.84 -21.65 10.50
C GLU A 211 -1.39 -21.23 10.16
N HIS A 212 -1.14 -19.91 10.09
CA HIS A 212 0.20 -19.35 9.85
C HIS A 212 0.33 -17.92 10.39
N PRO A 213 1.41 -17.55 11.11
CA PRO A 213 1.57 -16.23 11.72
C PRO A 213 1.57 -15.08 10.70
N ASP A 214 2.01 -15.31 9.46
CA ASP A 214 2.03 -14.28 8.41
C ASP A 214 0.63 -13.77 8.03
N TYR A 215 -0.45 -14.50 8.36
CA TYR A 215 -1.82 -13.99 8.21
C TYR A 215 -2.10 -12.79 9.11
N SER A 216 -1.44 -12.70 10.28
CA SER A 216 -1.51 -11.52 11.14
C SER A 216 -0.93 -10.27 10.45
N TYR A 217 0.20 -10.42 9.75
CA TYR A 217 0.78 -9.32 8.97
C TYR A 217 -0.10 -8.94 7.78
N LEU A 218 -0.70 -9.90 7.08
CA LEU A 218 -1.64 -9.61 6.01
C LEU A 218 -2.85 -8.83 6.53
N ALA A 219 -3.43 -9.25 7.65
CA ALA A 219 -4.54 -8.57 8.30
C ALA A 219 -4.21 -7.12 8.66
N ALA A 220 -3.03 -6.89 9.25
CA ALA A 220 -2.53 -5.54 9.55
C ALA A 220 -2.35 -4.69 8.28
N ARG A 221 -1.78 -5.27 7.22
CA ARG A 221 -1.58 -4.57 5.95
C ARG A 221 -2.90 -4.17 5.29
N ILE A 222 -3.94 -4.98 5.39
CA ILE A 222 -5.29 -4.63 4.91
C ILE A 222 -5.83 -3.44 5.71
N LYS A 223 -5.72 -3.47 7.04
CA LYS A 223 -6.13 -2.35 7.92
C LYS A 223 -5.33 -1.07 7.65
N ALA A 224 -4.00 -1.17 7.50
CA ALA A 224 -3.15 -0.03 7.18
C ALA A 224 -3.53 0.59 5.83
N ASN A 225 -3.76 -0.22 4.81
CA ASN A 225 -4.22 0.24 3.50
C ASN A 225 -5.59 0.93 3.55
N SER A 226 -6.51 0.47 4.43
CA SER A 226 -7.79 1.13 4.68
C SER A 226 -7.59 2.48 5.38
N LEU A 227 -6.82 2.50 6.47
CA LEU A 227 -6.53 3.71 7.25
C LEU A 227 -5.88 4.80 6.37
N HIS A 228 -4.92 4.44 5.51
CA HIS A 228 -4.25 5.38 4.61
C HIS A 228 -5.19 6.02 3.56
N LYS A 229 -6.33 5.39 3.26
CA LYS A 229 -7.34 5.96 2.36
C LYS A 229 -8.32 6.88 3.10
N GLU A 230 -8.42 6.73 4.39
CA GLU A 230 -9.38 7.44 5.25
C GLU A 230 -8.73 8.62 5.97
N THR A 231 -7.40 8.61 6.10
CA THR A 231 -6.63 9.64 6.82
C THR A 231 -5.89 10.56 5.85
N PRO A 232 -5.82 11.86 6.14
CA PRO A 232 -4.98 12.80 5.40
C PRO A 232 -3.48 12.55 5.68
N GLY A 233 -2.61 13.32 5.03
CA GLY A 233 -1.19 13.37 5.38
C GLY A 233 -0.94 14.12 6.68
N PHE A 234 0.26 13.95 7.26
CA PHE A 234 0.66 14.48 8.57
C PHE A 234 0.38 15.97 8.77
N VAL A 235 0.74 16.80 7.78
CA VAL A 235 0.57 18.26 7.86
C VAL A 235 -0.91 18.66 7.93
N ILE A 236 -1.75 18.03 7.10
CA ILE A 236 -3.21 18.29 7.09
C ILE A 236 -3.85 17.78 8.39
N ALA A 237 -3.46 16.58 8.85
CA ALA A 237 -3.93 16.05 10.14
C ALA A 237 -3.58 16.99 11.29
N THR A 238 -2.33 17.50 11.32
CA THR A 238 -1.88 18.46 12.34
C THR A 238 -2.71 19.75 12.29
N LYS A 239 -3.04 20.27 11.10
CA LYS A 239 -3.87 21.46 10.97
C LYS A 239 -5.28 21.23 11.54
N ASN A 240 -5.94 20.14 11.17
CA ASN A 240 -7.28 19.82 11.65
C ASN A 240 -7.30 19.66 13.19
N LEU A 241 -6.31 18.97 13.75
CA LEU A 241 -6.19 18.78 15.20
C LEU A 241 -5.92 20.10 15.95
N TYR A 242 -5.20 21.05 15.31
CA TYR A 242 -5.00 22.37 15.89
C TYR A 242 -6.28 23.22 15.85
N GLU A 243 -7.01 23.21 14.73
CA GLU A 243 -8.30 23.90 14.58
C GLU A 243 -9.34 23.38 15.58
N ASP A 244 -9.32 22.07 15.88
CA ASP A 244 -10.14 21.44 16.94
C ASP A 244 -9.65 21.78 18.38
N GLY A 245 -8.56 22.52 18.48
CA GLY A 245 -8.03 22.99 19.75
C GLY A 245 -7.31 21.93 20.58
N LEU A 246 -6.91 20.81 20.02
CA LEU A 246 -6.20 19.73 20.73
C LEU A 246 -4.70 19.99 20.86
N LEU A 247 -4.07 20.62 19.87
CA LEU A 247 -2.62 20.81 19.83
C LEU A 247 -2.19 22.14 20.49
N LYS A 248 -0.94 22.16 20.99
CA LYS A 248 -0.25 23.39 21.40
C LYS A 248 0.07 24.25 20.19
N GLU A 249 -0.04 25.57 20.34
CA GLU A 249 0.29 26.53 19.29
C GLU A 249 1.77 26.44 18.88
N GLU A 250 2.68 26.33 19.85
CA GLU A 250 4.13 26.19 19.59
C GLU A 250 4.44 24.95 18.76
N TYR A 251 3.77 23.82 19.06
CA TYR A 251 3.90 22.58 18.30
C TYR A 251 3.38 22.77 16.88
N TYR A 252 2.19 23.33 16.72
CA TYR A 252 1.58 23.61 15.41
C TYR A 252 2.48 24.51 14.56
N ASN A 253 2.95 25.64 15.11
CA ASN A 253 3.83 26.58 14.41
C ASN A 253 5.15 25.91 13.99
N LYS A 254 5.73 25.06 14.85
CA LYS A 254 6.93 24.26 14.53
C LYS A 254 6.69 23.35 13.32
N VAL A 255 5.55 22.66 13.26
CA VAL A 255 5.20 21.77 12.15
C VAL A 255 5.00 22.57 10.87
N MET A 256 4.20 23.65 10.90
CA MET A 256 3.87 24.44 9.72
C MET A 256 5.11 25.11 9.11
N ALA A 257 5.99 25.63 9.95
CA ALA A 257 7.23 26.28 9.49
C ALA A 257 8.23 25.28 8.84
N ASN A 258 8.10 23.98 9.10
CA ASN A 258 9.06 22.96 8.64
C ASN A 258 8.38 21.80 7.88
N SER A 259 7.17 22.03 7.37
CA SER A 259 6.31 20.99 6.80
C SER A 259 6.99 20.17 5.69
N GLU A 260 7.63 20.82 4.72
CA GLU A 260 8.34 20.15 3.63
C GLU A 260 9.45 19.23 4.14
N ALA A 261 10.26 19.71 5.08
CA ALA A 261 11.35 18.93 5.67
C ALA A 261 10.81 17.70 6.44
N ILE A 262 9.72 17.87 7.20
CA ILE A 262 9.07 16.81 7.97
C ILE A 262 8.53 15.72 7.04
N GLU A 263 7.82 16.10 5.97
CA GLU A 263 7.26 15.14 5.01
C GLU A 263 8.33 14.28 4.32
N THR A 264 9.56 14.82 4.13
CA THR A 264 10.68 14.02 3.59
C THR A 264 11.20 12.95 4.55
N ILE A 265 10.92 13.07 5.85
CA ILE A 265 11.36 12.10 6.87
C ILE A 265 10.36 10.94 7.00
N ILE A 266 9.06 11.21 6.86
CA ILE A 266 8.00 10.23 7.11
C ILE A 266 8.00 9.15 6.02
N ASP A 267 8.06 7.89 6.46
CA ASP A 267 8.02 6.71 5.59
C ASP A 267 6.79 5.85 5.95
N TYR A 268 5.69 6.08 5.25
CA TYR A 268 4.43 5.38 5.48
C TYR A 268 4.46 3.90 5.07
N ASP A 269 5.43 3.44 4.29
CA ASP A 269 5.57 2.02 3.95
C ASP A 269 5.86 1.17 5.20
N LYS A 270 6.40 1.77 6.27
CA LYS A 270 6.65 1.10 7.54
C LYS A 270 5.38 0.74 8.32
N ASP A 271 4.24 1.36 8.01
CA ASP A 271 2.96 0.97 8.58
C ASP A 271 2.54 -0.45 8.19
N TYR A 272 3.12 -1.00 7.12
CA TYR A 272 2.87 -2.37 6.67
C TYR A 272 3.73 -3.44 7.39
N ASN A 273 4.57 -3.03 8.35
CA ASN A 273 5.43 -3.95 9.12
C ASN A 273 4.84 -4.38 10.47
N PHE A 274 3.71 -3.83 10.88
CA PHE A 274 3.01 -4.25 12.09
C PHE A 274 2.28 -5.58 11.90
N ASP A 275 2.10 -6.32 13.01
CA ASP A 275 1.11 -7.39 13.09
C ASP A 275 -0.30 -6.82 13.38
N TYR A 276 -1.31 -7.67 13.31
CA TYR A 276 -2.71 -7.25 13.46
C TYR A 276 -3.01 -6.72 14.86
N PHE A 277 -2.46 -7.35 15.90
CA PHE A 277 -2.69 -6.95 17.29
C PHE A 277 -2.08 -5.57 17.56
N ALA A 278 -0.82 -5.36 17.17
CA ALA A 278 -0.15 -4.09 17.34
C ALA A 278 -0.86 -2.97 16.57
N PHE A 279 -1.19 -3.20 15.30
CA PHE A 279 -1.84 -2.19 14.46
C PHE A 279 -3.23 -1.80 14.97
N THR A 280 -4.06 -2.77 15.35
CA THR A 280 -5.39 -2.51 15.90
C THR A 280 -5.34 -1.84 17.27
N THR A 281 -4.35 -2.16 18.09
CA THR A 281 -4.10 -1.49 19.37
C THR A 281 -3.75 -0.02 19.18
N LEU A 282 -2.88 0.29 18.21
CA LEU A 282 -2.55 1.68 17.85
C LEU A 282 -3.80 2.46 17.43
N ILE A 283 -4.59 1.93 16.50
CA ILE A 283 -5.82 2.60 16.04
C ILE A 283 -6.80 2.84 17.20
N ARG A 284 -6.99 1.83 18.03
CA ARG A 284 -8.01 1.90 19.09
C ARG A 284 -7.63 2.87 20.20
N ALA A 285 -6.37 2.85 20.61
CA ALA A 285 -5.93 3.48 21.86
C ALA A 285 -4.95 4.65 21.69
N TYR A 286 -4.12 4.68 20.66
CA TYR A 286 -2.97 5.59 20.58
C TYR A 286 -3.07 6.69 19.54
N LEU A 287 -3.68 6.40 18.39
CA LEU A 287 -3.78 7.38 17.31
C LEU A 287 -4.82 8.44 17.64
N LEU A 288 -4.48 9.69 17.36
CA LEU A 288 -5.37 10.81 17.61
C LEU A 288 -6.61 10.75 16.70
N LYS A 289 -7.71 11.27 17.24
CA LYS A 289 -9.01 11.29 16.56
C LYS A 289 -9.49 12.72 16.40
N TYR A 290 -10.14 12.98 15.29
CA TYR A 290 -10.89 14.17 14.98
C TYR A 290 -12.35 13.78 14.73
N GLU A 291 -13.31 14.40 15.39
CA GLU A 291 -14.74 14.05 15.28
C GLU A 291 -15.02 12.54 15.47
N ASN A 292 -14.38 11.92 16.43
CA ASN A 292 -14.42 10.48 16.69
C ASN A 292 -13.84 9.55 15.58
N GLN A 293 -13.27 10.11 14.53
CA GLN A 293 -12.59 9.35 13.48
C GLN A 293 -11.07 9.42 13.63
N THR A 294 -10.39 8.30 13.43
CA THR A 294 -8.93 8.28 13.46
C THR A 294 -8.39 9.13 12.31
N ILE A 295 -7.57 10.14 12.65
CA ILE A 295 -6.98 11.07 11.67
C ILE A 295 -5.47 10.88 11.55
N GLU A 296 -4.85 10.25 12.52
CA GLU A 296 -3.42 9.99 12.62
C GLU A 296 -3.08 8.58 12.13
N ARG A 297 -1.92 8.41 11.48
CA ARG A 297 -1.34 7.10 11.13
C ARG A 297 -0.25 6.73 12.13
N PRO A 298 0.19 5.47 12.23
CA PRO A 298 1.29 5.11 13.12
C PRO A 298 2.56 5.92 12.89
N GLN A 299 2.94 6.18 11.64
CA GLN A 299 4.11 7.01 11.35
C GLN A 299 3.92 8.48 11.74
N ASP A 300 2.69 8.99 11.72
CA ASP A 300 2.37 10.33 12.21
C ASP A 300 2.55 10.42 13.73
N LEU A 301 2.11 9.39 14.47
CA LEU A 301 2.35 9.27 15.91
C LEU A 301 3.86 9.32 16.23
N TRP A 302 4.68 8.55 15.52
CA TRP A 302 6.13 8.56 15.73
C TRP A 302 6.74 9.93 15.42
N MET A 303 6.27 10.59 14.38
CA MET A 303 6.72 11.94 14.03
C MET A 303 6.28 12.96 15.07
N ARG A 304 5.04 12.89 15.55
CA ARG A 304 4.51 13.77 16.61
C ARG A 304 5.34 13.67 17.88
N VAL A 305 5.66 12.46 18.30
CA VAL A 305 6.53 12.22 19.47
C VAL A 305 7.95 12.76 19.21
N ALA A 306 8.55 12.46 18.07
CA ALA A 306 9.89 12.91 17.71
C ALA A 306 10.01 14.43 17.72
N LEU A 307 9.04 15.15 17.19
CA LEU A 307 8.98 16.60 17.19
C LEU A 307 8.82 17.19 18.60
N THR A 308 8.10 16.49 19.47
CA THR A 308 7.87 16.94 20.84
C THR A 308 9.09 16.78 21.74
N VAL A 309 9.79 15.63 21.64
CA VAL A 309 10.90 15.31 22.54
C VAL A 309 12.28 15.82 22.06
N SER A 310 12.38 16.26 20.81
CA SER A 310 13.69 16.62 20.23
C SER A 310 14.23 17.97 20.70
N SER A 311 13.45 19.00 20.79
CA SER A 311 13.70 20.33 21.39
C SER A 311 12.58 21.32 21.01
N ASP A 312 12.56 22.50 21.63
CA ASP A 312 11.64 23.58 21.23
C ASP A 312 11.97 24.15 19.85
N ILE A 313 13.26 24.18 19.50
CA ILE A 313 13.73 24.59 18.18
C ILE A 313 13.83 23.35 17.29
N PHE A 314 13.30 23.47 16.06
CA PHE A 314 13.35 22.40 15.07
C PHE A 314 14.82 22.10 14.67
N ASP A 315 15.24 20.85 14.92
CA ASP A 315 16.53 20.30 14.47
C ASP A 315 16.25 19.06 13.63
N PHE A 316 16.42 19.21 12.32
CA PHE A 316 16.15 18.16 11.33
C PHE A 316 16.85 16.83 11.66
N ASN A 317 18.10 16.87 12.07
CA ASN A 317 18.89 15.67 12.34
C ASN A 317 18.42 14.95 13.60
N LYS A 318 18.09 15.68 14.66
CA LYS A 318 17.57 15.11 15.90
C LYS A 318 16.19 14.52 15.68
N VAL A 319 15.28 15.26 15.03
CA VAL A 319 13.93 14.78 14.71
C VAL A 319 14.00 13.51 13.85
N LYS A 320 14.79 13.53 12.77
CA LYS A 320 15.00 12.37 11.89
C LYS A 320 15.57 11.16 12.63
N LYS A 321 16.55 11.36 13.51
CA LYS A 321 17.15 10.29 14.32
C LYS A 321 16.12 9.67 15.26
N THR A 322 15.39 10.51 16.00
CA THR A 322 14.35 10.06 16.95
C THR A 322 13.23 9.33 16.21
N TYR A 323 12.70 9.93 15.14
CA TYR A 323 11.68 9.30 14.30
C TYR A 323 12.14 7.93 13.77
N ASN A 324 13.33 7.84 13.19
CA ASN A 324 13.84 6.58 12.66
C ASN A 324 13.99 5.51 13.74
N SER A 325 14.41 5.87 14.94
CA SER A 325 14.56 4.93 16.03
C SER A 325 13.20 4.38 16.50
N LEU A 326 12.19 5.25 16.63
CA LEU A 326 10.80 4.86 16.95
C LEU A 326 10.16 4.03 15.83
N SER A 327 10.24 4.54 14.62
CA SER A 327 9.63 3.94 13.43
C SER A 327 10.23 2.57 13.05
N ASN A 328 11.49 2.32 13.40
CA ASN A 328 12.15 1.01 13.22
C ASN A 328 11.99 0.09 14.44
N GLY A 329 11.21 0.49 15.45
CA GLY A 329 10.97 -0.33 16.65
C GLY A 329 12.20 -0.55 17.53
N MET A 330 13.22 0.34 17.45
CA MET A 330 14.42 0.22 18.29
C MET A 330 14.12 0.50 19.75
N TYR A 331 13.17 1.39 20.03
CA TYR A 331 12.59 1.66 21.34
C TYR A 331 11.20 2.29 21.16
N THR A 332 10.47 2.38 22.26
CA THR A 332 9.22 3.14 22.34
C THR A 332 9.19 3.95 23.63
N HIS A 333 8.41 5.01 23.65
CA HIS A 333 8.10 5.75 24.86
C HIS A 333 6.96 5.11 25.65
N ALA A 334 6.85 5.47 26.92
CA ALA A 334 5.72 5.08 27.73
C ALA A 334 4.42 5.76 27.24
N THR A 335 3.29 5.15 27.58
CA THR A 335 1.95 5.57 27.16
C THR A 335 1.66 7.06 27.30
N PRO A 336 1.99 7.76 28.44
CA PRO A 336 1.73 9.19 28.55
C PRO A 336 2.46 10.03 27.50
N THR A 337 3.69 9.68 27.15
CA THR A 337 4.44 10.37 26.09
C THR A 337 3.77 10.16 24.74
N LEU A 338 3.33 8.93 24.42
CA LEU A 338 2.65 8.60 23.16
C LEU A 338 1.30 9.33 23.05
N PHE A 339 0.55 9.41 24.14
CA PHE A 339 -0.77 10.05 24.15
C PHE A 339 -0.69 11.56 24.07
N ASN A 340 0.19 12.18 24.90
CA ASN A 340 0.11 13.59 25.19
C ASN A 340 1.13 14.46 24.44
N SER A 341 2.02 13.86 23.64
CA SER A 341 2.98 14.63 22.84
C SER A 341 2.28 15.62 21.91
N GLY A 342 2.68 16.87 21.93
CA GLY A 342 2.14 17.95 21.10
C GLY A 342 0.76 18.47 21.54
N LEU A 343 0.09 17.83 22.51
CA LEU A 343 -1.22 18.27 22.99
C LEU A 343 -1.12 19.47 23.94
N LYS A 344 -2.21 20.21 24.10
CA LYS A 344 -2.31 21.30 25.07
C LYS A 344 -2.03 20.84 26.51
N MET A 345 -2.56 19.68 26.88
CA MET A 345 -2.27 19.00 28.15
C MET A 345 -1.08 18.05 27.96
N GLN A 346 0.11 18.60 27.82
CA GLN A 346 1.32 17.83 27.57
C GLN A 346 1.94 17.29 28.86
N GLN A 347 1.41 16.20 29.39
CA GLN A 347 2.00 15.44 30.49
C GLN A 347 2.73 14.21 29.91
N LEU A 348 4.06 14.13 30.05
CA LEU A 348 4.88 13.10 29.41
C LEU A 348 5.47 12.08 30.39
N SER A 349 5.38 12.31 31.69
CA SER A 349 5.90 11.41 32.72
C SER A 349 5.01 10.19 32.90
N SER A 350 5.62 9.01 33.01
CA SER A 350 4.87 7.76 33.15
C SER A 350 4.49 7.42 34.59
N CYS A 351 5.30 7.88 35.56
CA CYS A 351 5.15 7.49 36.97
C CYS A 351 5.40 8.68 37.87
N PHE A 352 4.61 8.74 38.95
CA PHE A 352 4.66 9.76 39.99
C PHE A 352 4.70 9.10 41.36
N LEU A 353 5.52 9.62 42.25
CA LEU A 353 5.49 9.28 43.66
C LEU A 353 4.87 10.44 44.40
N ILE A 354 3.82 10.16 45.17
CA ILE A 354 3.08 11.14 45.94
C ILE A 354 3.12 10.71 47.41
N ALA A 355 3.57 11.59 48.28
CA ALA A 355 3.39 11.41 49.73
C ALA A 355 2.04 11.99 50.16
N MET A 356 1.41 11.40 51.17
CA MET A 356 0.26 12.00 51.79
C MET A 356 0.65 13.38 52.33
N GLU A 357 -0.17 14.38 52.06
CA GLU A 357 0.14 15.77 52.43
C GLU A 357 0.16 15.93 53.94
N ASP A 358 -0.85 15.40 54.61
CA ASP A 358 -1.00 15.50 56.09
C ASP A 358 -2.00 14.44 56.57
N ASP A 359 -1.88 14.00 57.82
CA ASP A 359 -2.86 13.12 58.50
C ASP A 359 -4.08 13.92 58.97
N SER A 360 -4.76 14.50 58.01
CA SER A 360 -5.98 15.27 58.19
C SER A 360 -6.96 14.97 57.06
N ILE A 361 -8.24 15.28 57.26
CA ILE A 361 -9.24 15.12 56.19
C ILE A 361 -8.86 15.95 54.98
N GLU A 362 -8.38 17.17 55.17
CA GLU A 362 -7.98 18.05 54.09
C GLU A 362 -6.76 17.47 53.32
N GLY A 363 -5.71 17.05 54.03
CA GLY A 363 -4.50 16.45 53.41
C GLY A 363 -4.80 15.18 52.66
N ILE A 364 -5.66 14.31 53.22
CA ILE A 364 -6.10 13.07 52.52
C ILE A 364 -6.81 13.40 51.22
N PHE A 365 -7.81 14.30 51.22
CA PHE A 365 -8.57 14.63 50.01
C PHE A 365 -7.76 15.42 49.00
N ASN A 366 -6.81 16.26 49.41
CA ASN A 366 -5.87 16.92 48.52
C ASN A 366 -4.98 15.90 47.79
N THR A 367 -4.45 14.92 48.51
CA THR A 367 -3.67 13.83 47.92
C THR A 367 -4.49 13.01 46.92
N ILE A 368 -5.75 12.67 47.23
CA ILE A 368 -6.66 11.96 46.33
C ILE A 368 -6.95 12.79 45.08
N LYS A 369 -7.16 14.10 45.23
CA LYS A 369 -7.37 15.02 44.10
C LYS A 369 -6.16 15.04 43.17
N ASP A 370 -4.94 15.11 43.70
CA ASP A 370 -3.71 15.10 42.91
C ASP A 370 -3.54 13.76 42.19
N CYS A 371 -3.82 12.64 42.84
CA CYS A 371 -3.88 11.34 42.21
C CYS A 371 -4.86 11.31 41.03
N ALA A 372 -6.06 11.87 41.20
CA ALA A 372 -7.07 11.93 40.14
C ALA A 372 -6.62 12.78 38.94
N LEU A 373 -5.97 13.92 39.19
CA LEU A 373 -5.44 14.80 38.15
C LEU A 373 -4.33 14.13 37.33
N ILE A 374 -3.42 13.41 37.99
CA ILE A 374 -2.36 12.65 37.33
C ILE A 374 -2.93 11.47 36.52
N SER A 375 -3.85 10.72 37.13
CA SER A 375 -4.51 9.58 36.50
C SER A 375 -5.26 9.98 35.21
N LYS A 376 -5.89 11.18 35.20
CA LYS A 376 -6.59 11.72 34.03
C LYS A 376 -5.69 11.80 32.77
N THR A 377 -4.38 11.95 32.94
CA THR A 377 -3.39 12.07 31.88
C THR A 377 -2.58 10.78 31.69
N ALA A 378 -3.11 9.65 32.12
CA ALA A 378 -2.51 8.32 32.03
C ALA A 378 -1.19 8.15 32.81
N GLY A 379 -0.95 8.97 33.84
CA GLY A 379 0.20 8.80 34.75
C GLY A 379 -0.04 7.66 35.75
N GLY A 380 0.95 6.81 35.94
CA GLY A 380 1.01 5.81 36.99
C GLY A 380 1.34 6.47 38.34
N ILE A 381 0.75 6.00 39.45
CA ILE A 381 0.89 6.63 40.76
C ILE A 381 1.34 5.58 41.78
N GLY A 382 2.42 5.91 42.49
CA GLY A 382 2.78 5.27 43.75
C GLY A 382 2.49 6.25 44.90
N MET A 383 1.63 5.85 45.84
CA MET A 383 1.30 6.67 46.98
C MET A 383 1.99 6.11 48.23
N HIS A 384 2.61 6.98 48.99
CA HIS A 384 3.14 6.69 50.33
C HIS A 384 2.17 7.33 51.37
N ALA A 385 1.66 6.46 52.25
CA ALA A 385 0.81 6.87 53.40
C ALA A 385 1.58 6.85 54.70
#